data_5f15745d7a72affab9c626de2d7ce034
#
_entry.id   5f15745d7a72affab9c626de2d7ce034
#
_cell.length_a   1.000
_cell.length_b   1.000
_cell.length_c   1.000
_cell.angle_alpha   90.00
_cell.angle_beta   90.00
_cell.angle_gamma   90.00
#
_symmetry.space_group_name_H-M   'P 1'
#
loop_
_entity.id
_entity.type
_entity.pdbx_description
1 polymer ?
#
loop_
_entity_poly.entity_id
_entity_poly.type
_entity_poly.pdbx_seq_one_letter_code
_entity_poly.pdbx_strand_id
1 'polypeptide(L)'
;MRAYQHTQHSYLMAIVGGLMIVWMVISAIIFEGAVWISVTSALIVALAFAMFLRLRTSVDRKAVRAGFTFGWPQRTIAIKDIESHEAVRNKWYYGWGIRRIPGGWMFNVWGLDAVDVTYRAKGKTKTLRIGTDDPTGLDAAIAAAVDSRPTTG
;
A
#
# COMPACT_ATOMS: atom_id res chain seq x y z
N MET A 1 -10.95 -19.84 0.60
CA MET A 1 -9.56 -19.88 0.07
C MET A 1 -9.23 -18.53 -0.53
N ARG A 2 -8.06 -17.96 -0.25
CA ARG A 2 -7.57 -16.74 -0.93
C ARG A 2 -7.06 -17.17 -2.30
N ALA A 3 -7.56 -16.57 -3.38
CA ALA A 3 -7.17 -16.91 -4.74
C ALA A 3 -5.82 -16.29 -5.12
N TYR A 4 -5.47 -15.13 -4.51
CA TYR A 4 -4.22 -14.42 -4.75
C TYR A 4 -3.76 -13.74 -3.46
N GLN A 5 -2.45 -13.81 -3.20
CA GLN A 5 -1.81 -13.10 -2.10
C GLN A 5 -0.41 -12.68 -2.52
N HIS A 6 -0.15 -11.39 -2.48
CA HIS A 6 1.14 -10.82 -2.82
C HIS A 6 1.60 -9.81 -1.77
N THR A 7 2.91 -9.71 -1.55
CA THR A 7 3.51 -8.77 -0.62
C THR A 7 4.66 -8.06 -1.31
N GLN A 8 4.48 -6.77 -1.56
CA GLN A 8 5.54 -5.90 -2.08
C GLN A 8 6.35 -5.32 -0.92
N HIS A 9 7.66 -5.30 -1.07
CA HIS A 9 8.60 -4.73 -0.08
C HIS A 9 9.18 -3.41 -0.58
N SER A 10 9.36 -2.46 0.33
CA SER A 10 10.01 -1.18 0.05
C SER A 10 11.42 -1.16 0.59
N TYR A 11 12.38 -1.53 -0.25
CA TYR A 11 13.80 -1.42 0.10
C TYR A 11 14.23 0.02 0.33
N LEU A 12 13.65 0.97 -0.42
CA LEU A 12 13.95 2.40 -0.24
C LEU A 12 13.57 2.86 1.18
N MET A 13 12.38 2.51 1.65
CA MET A 13 11.94 2.87 3.01
C MET A 13 12.85 2.25 4.07
N ALA A 14 13.32 1.02 3.85
CA ALA A 14 14.28 0.37 4.75
C ALA A 14 15.62 1.11 4.79
N ILE A 15 16.17 1.48 3.64
CA ILE A 15 17.46 2.19 3.53
C ILE A 15 17.34 3.60 4.12
N VAL A 16 16.36 4.38 3.71
CA VAL A 16 16.19 5.77 4.19
C VAL A 16 15.90 5.80 5.68
N GLY A 17 15.02 4.93 6.16
CA GLY A 17 14.73 4.80 7.59
C GLY A 17 15.96 4.40 8.40
N GLY A 18 16.75 3.45 7.90
CA GLY A 18 18.01 3.04 8.52
C GLY A 18 19.04 4.18 8.60
N LEU A 19 19.24 4.92 7.51
CA LEU A 19 20.13 6.08 7.48
C LEU A 19 19.68 7.19 8.45
N MET A 20 18.38 7.45 8.54
CA MET A 20 17.85 8.41 9.50
C MET A 20 18.11 7.99 10.95
N ILE A 21 17.92 6.70 11.26
CA ILE A 21 18.22 6.18 12.61
C ILE A 21 19.71 6.32 12.94
N VAL A 22 20.59 5.96 12.00
CA VAL A 22 22.05 6.12 12.17
C VAL A 22 22.41 7.58 12.44
N TRP A 23 21.85 8.51 11.67
CA TRP A 23 22.05 9.95 11.87
C TRP A 23 21.60 10.40 13.27
N MET A 24 20.45 9.92 13.74
CA MET A 24 19.92 10.26 15.06
C MET A 24 20.79 9.70 16.18
N VAL A 25 21.34 8.49 16.03
CA VAL A 25 22.29 7.91 16.99
C VAL A 25 23.58 8.73 17.06
N ILE A 26 24.14 9.11 15.91
CA ILE A 26 25.31 9.97 15.83
C ILE A 26 25.07 11.32 16.53
N SER A 27 23.89 11.93 16.26
CA SER A 27 23.50 13.19 16.90
C SER A 27 23.38 13.05 18.42
N ALA A 28 22.88 11.93 18.93
CA ALA A 28 22.77 11.67 20.36
C ALA A 28 24.14 11.57 21.05
N ILE A 29 25.14 11.03 20.34
CA ILE A 29 26.52 10.92 20.84
C ILE A 29 27.21 12.30 20.87
N ILE A 30 26.96 13.13 19.84
CA ILE A 30 27.61 14.44 19.74
C ILE A 30 26.99 15.46 20.72
N PHE A 31 25.67 15.39 20.94
CA PHE A 31 24.94 16.33 21.77
C PHE A 31 24.45 15.66 23.06
N GLU A 32 25.28 15.57 24.07
CA GLU A 32 25.04 14.85 25.34
C GLU A 32 23.70 15.21 26.03
N GLY A 33 23.26 16.47 25.95
CA GLY A 33 22.01 16.92 26.55
C GLY A 33 20.73 16.48 25.81
N ALA A 34 20.86 15.92 24.59
CA ALA A 34 19.73 15.60 23.71
C ALA A 34 19.43 14.09 23.59
N VAL A 35 20.07 13.24 24.37
CA VAL A 35 19.99 11.76 24.24
C VAL A 35 18.54 11.28 24.26
N TRP A 36 17.73 11.70 25.22
CA TRP A 36 16.33 11.25 25.31
C TRP A 36 15.46 11.72 24.14
N ILE A 37 15.70 12.94 23.65
CA ILE A 37 15.00 13.49 22.48
C ILE A 37 15.37 12.69 21.25
N SER A 38 16.67 12.40 21.07
CA SER A 38 17.16 11.61 19.93
C SER A 38 16.63 10.19 19.94
N VAL A 39 16.64 9.52 21.09
CA VAL A 39 16.11 8.15 21.23
C VAL A 39 14.61 8.11 20.94
N THR A 40 13.82 9.02 21.53
CA THR A 40 12.38 9.07 21.31
C THR A 40 12.05 9.35 19.84
N SER A 41 12.76 10.29 19.22
CA SER A 41 12.59 10.61 17.80
C SER A 41 12.97 9.44 16.90
N ALA A 42 14.06 8.72 17.20
CA ALA A 42 14.48 7.53 16.47
C ALA A 42 13.43 6.42 16.53
N LEU A 43 12.81 6.19 17.68
CA LEU A 43 11.73 5.21 17.85
C LEU A 43 10.49 5.58 17.02
N ILE A 44 10.10 6.85 17.03
CA ILE A 44 8.96 7.33 16.23
C ILE A 44 9.24 7.16 14.73
N VAL A 45 10.43 7.54 14.28
CA VAL A 45 10.86 7.37 12.88
C VAL A 45 10.89 5.90 12.50
N ALA A 46 11.50 5.04 13.33
CA ALA A 46 11.55 3.61 13.09
C ALA A 46 10.15 3.01 12.93
N LEU A 47 9.23 3.36 13.81
CA LEU A 47 7.83 2.89 13.76
C LEU A 47 7.11 3.38 12.50
N ALA A 48 7.28 4.66 12.15
CA ALA A 48 6.67 5.25 10.95
C ALA A 48 7.16 4.56 9.67
N PHE A 49 8.48 4.33 9.54
CA PHE A 49 9.03 3.62 8.39
C PHE A 49 8.63 2.15 8.36
N ALA A 50 8.65 1.47 9.53
CA ALA A 50 8.22 0.08 9.65
C ALA A 50 6.77 -0.12 9.17
N MET A 51 5.90 0.84 9.39
CA MET A 51 4.51 0.80 8.93
C MET A 51 4.40 0.72 7.40
N PHE A 52 5.30 1.38 6.67
CA PHE A 52 5.28 1.46 5.20
C PHE A 52 6.27 0.51 4.50
N LEU A 53 6.94 -0.40 5.23
CA LEU A 53 7.90 -1.33 4.65
C LEU A 53 7.25 -2.35 3.70
N ARG A 54 5.99 -2.68 3.90
CA ARG A 54 5.30 -3.74 3.16
C ARG A 54 3.89 -3.30 2.80
N LEU A 55 3.48 -3.63 1.58
CA LEU A 55 2.10 -3.58 1.14
C LEU A 55 1.65 -5.00 0.82
N ARG A 56 0.67 -5.48 1.56
CA ARG A 56 0.04 -6.78 1.33
C ARG A 56 -1.25 -6.59 0.56
N THR A 57 -1.34 -7.28 -0.56
CA THR A 57 -2.56 -7.33 -1.37
C THR A 57 -3.06 -8.76 -1.42
N SER A 58 -4.35 -8.93 -1.21
CA SER A 58 -4.99 -10.24 -1.32
C SER A 58 -6.34 -10.11 -2.02
N VAL A 59 -6.60 -11.07 -2.90
CA VAL A 59 -7.86 -11.20 -3.61
C VAL A 59 -8.49 -12.52 -3.20
N ASP A 60 -9.75 -12.48 -2.80
CA ASP A 60 -10.57 -13.66 -2.60
C ASP A 60 -11.91 -13.49 -3.36
N ARG A 61 -12.78 -14.51 -3.34
CA ARG A 61 -14.08 -14.46 -4.04
C ARG A 61 -15.03 -13.36 -3.53
N LYS A 62 -14.73 -12.76 -2.38
CA LYS A 62 -15.60 -11.77 -1.73
C LYS A 62 -15.04 -10.36 -1.80
N ALA A 63 -13.72 -10.20 -1.73
CA ALA A 63 -13.10 -8.89 -1.61
C ALA A 63 -11.65 -8.83 -2.09
N VAL A 64 -11.24 -7.66 -2.54
CA VAL A 64 -9.85 -7.23 -2.69
C VAL A 64 -9.46 -6.48 -1.42
N ARG A 65 -8.35 -6.84 -0.82
CA ARG A 65 -7.80 -6.17 0.35
C ARG A 65 -6.39 -5.70 0.08
N ALA A 66 -6.12 -4.46 0.40
CA ALA A 66 -4.77 -3.89 0.39
C ALA A 66 -4.49 -3.23 1.74
N GLY A 67 -3.38 -3.58 2.36
CA GLY A 67 -3.01 -3.07 3.69
C GLY A 67 -1.51 -3.08 3.92
N PHE A 68 -1.05 -2.14 4.75
CA PHE A 68 0.36 -1.99 5.08
C PHE A 68 0.84 -3.01 6.14
N THR A 69 2.10 -2.92 6.54
CA THR A 69 2.84 -3.91 7.36
C THR A 69 2.04 -4.47 8.54
N PHE A 70 1.39 -3.61 9.32
CA PHE A 70 0.63 -4.01 10.51
C PHE A 70 -0.86 -4.24 10.23
N GLY A 71 -1.27 -4.34 8.94
CA GLY A 71 -2.67 -4.45 8.55
C GLY A 71 -3.45 -3.15 8.67
N TRP A 72 -2.81 -2.04 9.05
CA TRP A 72 -3.41 -0.72 9.13
C TRP A 72 -2.41 0.33 8.60
N PRO A 73 -2.85 1.31 7.80
CA PRO A 73 -4.19 1.41 7.22
C PRO A 73 -4.45 0.35 6.16
N GLN A 74 -5.70 -0.09 6.09
CA GLN A 74 -6.17 -1.11 5.16
C GLN A 74 -7.41 -0.63 4.42
N ARG A 75 -7.54 -1.06 3.17
CA ARG A 75 -8.77 -0.90 2.36
C ARG A 75 -9.27 -2.25 1.90
N THR A 76 -10.57 -2.44 2.03
CA THR A 76 -11.28 -3.63 1.55
C THR A 76 -12.35 -3.18 0.57
N ILE A 77 -12.34 -3.77 -0.62
CA ILE A 77 -13.31 -3.52 -1.68
C ILE A 77 -14.03 -4.83 -1.95
N ALA A 78 -15.34 -4.85 -1.80
CA ALA A 78 -16.10 -6.05 -2.11
C ALA A 78 -16.12 -6.28 -3.63
N ILE A 79 -15.91 -7.52 -4.06
CA ILE A 79 -15.87 -7.89 -5.49
C ILE A 79 -17.15 -7.46 -6.20
N LYS A 80 -18.31 -7.56 -5.53
CA LYS A 80 -19.60 -7.14 -6.08
C LYS A 80 -19.67 -5.66 -6.45
N ASP A 81 -18.89 -4.82 -5.79
CA ASP A 81 -18.90 -3.36 -5.96
C ASP A 81 -17.86 -2.88 -7.00
N ILE A 82 -17.02 -3.77 -7.51
CA ILE A 82 -16.01 -3.44 -8.53
C ILE A 82 -16.71 -3.23 -9.88
N GLU A 83 -16.50 -2.06 -10.47
CA GLU A 83 -17.02 -1.68 -11.79
C GLU A 83 -16.00 -1.97 -12.89
N SER A 84 -14.71 -1.67 -12.65
CA SER A 84 -13.60 -1.94 -13.56
C SER A 84 -12.29 -2.10 -12.82
N HIS A 85 -11.32 -2.71 -13.48
CA HIS A 85 -9.94 -2.81 -13.01
C HIS A 85 -9.00 -2.71 -14.21
N GLU A 86 -7.82 -2.17 -14.00
CA GLU A 86 -6.84 -1.94 -15.06
C GLU A 86 -5.43 -1.88 -14.48
N ALA A 87 -4.49 -2.57 -15.13
CA ALA A 87 -3.07 -2.40 -14.84
C ALA A 87 -2.60 -1.05 -15.37
N VAL A 88 -2.00 -0.24 -14.50
CA VAL A 88 -1.58 1.12 -14.82
C VAL A 88 -0.14 1.37 -14.35
N ARG A 89 0.49 2.38 -14.94
CA ARG A 89 1.81 2.85 -14.51
C ARG A 89 1.70 4.23 -13.87
N ASN A 90 2.15 4.35 -12.62
CA ASN A 90 2.18 5.60 -11.89
C ASN A 90 3.13 6.60 -12.52
N LYS A 91 2.79 7.86 -12.42
CA LYS A 91 3.74 8.93 -12.69
C LYS A 91 4.72 9.04 -11.52
N TRP A 92 6.00 9.23 -11.80
CA TRP A 92 7.07 9.25 -10.80
C TRP A 92 6.84 10.27 -9.67
N TYR A 93 6.16 11.39 -9.96
CA TYR A 93 5.89 12.45 -8.99
C TYR A 93 4.72 12.14 -8.04
N TYR A 94 3.98 11.06 -8.23
CA TYR A 94 2.98 10.62 -7.25
C TYR A 94 3.63 10.08 -5.98
N GLY A 95 4.89 9.61 -6.05
CA GLY A 95 5.65 9.14 -4.90
C GLY A 95 5.10 7.85 -4.29
N TRP A 96 5.46 7.62 -3.04
CA TRP A 96 5.10 6.41 -2.29
C TRP A 96 4.25 6.76 -1.06
N GLY A 97 3.67 5.73 -0.44
CA GLY A 97 2.79 5.85 0.73
C GLY A 97 1.32 5.87 0.35
N ILE A 98 0.54 6.56 1.18
CA ILE A 98 -0.88 6.80 0.95
C ILE A 98 -1.01 8.18 0.33
N ARG A 99 -1.58 8.22 -0.87
CA ARG A 99 -1.74 9.47 -1.61
C ARG A 99 -3.15 9.61 -2.16
N ARG A 100 -3.61 10.85 -2.24
CA ARG A 100 -4.84 11.17 -2.93
C ARG A 100 -4.54 11.34 -4.42
N ILE A 101 -5.31 10.66 -5.26
CA ILE A 101 -5.25 10.76 -6.73
C ILE A 101 -6.60 11.23 -7.27
N PRO A 102 -6.68 11.70 -8.51
CA PRO A 102 -7.97 11.98 -9.13
C PRO A 102 -8.89 10.77 -9.05
N GLY A 103 -10.08 10.96 -8.49
CA GLY A 103 -11.07 9.89 -8.32
C GLY A 103 -10.90 8.99 -7.09
N GLY A 104 -9.81 9.11 -6.31
CA GLY A 104 -9.65 8.20 -5.17
C GLY A 104 -8.34 8.29 -4.40
N TRP A 105 -7.85 7.12 -4.03
CA TRP A 105 -6.66 6.96 -3.21
C TRP A 105 -5.68 5.99 -3.86
N MET A 106 -4.40 6.21 -3.62
CA MET A 106 -3.32 5.33 -4.00
C MET A 106 -2.63 4.78 -2.75
N PHE A 107 -2.38 3.47 -2.74
CA PHE A 107 -1.53 2.76 -1.79
C PHE A 107 -0.35 2.21 -2.55
N ASN A 108 0.84 2.74 -2.29
CA ASN A 108 2.06 2.30 -2.96
C ASN A 108 3.24 2.35 -1.99
N VAL A 109 4.09 1.33 -1.97
CA VAL A 109 5.31 1.30 -1.14
C VAL A 109 6.57 1.42 -1.97
N TRP A 110 6.52 0.98 -3.25
CA TRP A 110 7.67 0.97 -4.16
C TRP A 110 7.24 0.82 -5.62
N GLY A 111 8.09 1.30 -6.53
CA GLY A 111 7.87 1.14 -7.97
C GLY A 111 6.81 2.07 -8.54
N LEU A 112 6.56 1.87 -9.82
CA LEU A 112 5.61 2.67 -10.60
C LEU A 112 4.41 1.86 -11.09
N ASP A 113 4.49 0.53 -11.03
CA ASP A 113 3.43 -0.34 -11.51
C ASP A 113 2.34 -0.49 -10.46
N ALA A 114 1.10 -0.50 -10.90
CA ALA A 114 -0.07 -0.54 -10.03
C ALA A 114 -1.29 -1.12 -10.77
N VAL A 115 -2.34 -1.43 -10.02
CA VAL A 115 -3.65 -1.75 -10.57
C VAL A 115 -4.67 -0.75 -10.01
N ASP A 116 -5.41 -0.10 -10.90
CA ASP A 116 -6.57 0.71 -10.55
C ASP A 116 -7.78 -0.21 -10.37
N VAL A 117 -8.42 -0.09 -9.23
CA VAL A 117 -9.68 -0.77 -8.94
C VAL A 117 -10.75 0.29 -8.77
N THR A 118 -11.63 0.41 -9.74
CA THR A 118 -12.77 1.33 -9.69
C THR A 118 -13.97 0.61 -9.13
N TYR A 119 -14.59 1.17 -8.11
CA TYR A 119 -15.67 0.56 -7.37
C TYR A 119 -16.73 1.57 -6.94
N ARG A 120 -17.95 1.10 -6.73
CA ARG A 120 -19.05 1.91 -6.22
C ARG A 120 -19.12 1.85 -4.71
N ALA A 121 -19.12 3.01 -4.05
CA ALA A 121 -19.28 3.11 -2.61
C ALA A 121 -20.18 4.30 -2.25
N LYS A 122 -21.26 4.03 -1.51
CA LYS A 122 -22.25 5.05 -1.10
C LYS A 122 -22.79 5.87 -2.26
N GLY A 123 -23.13 5.22 -3.38
CA GLY A 123 -23.66 5.86 -4.58
C GLY A 123 -22.67 6.66 -5.42
N LYS A 124 -21.36 6.62 -5.07
CA LYS A 124 -20.29 7.31 -5.80
C LYS A 124 -19.26 6.31 -6.31
N THR A 125 -18.80 6.52 -7.54
CA THR A 125 -17.67 5.78 -8.09
C THR A 125 -16.36 6.31 -7.48
N LYS A 126 -15.50 5.41 -7.02
CA LYS A 126 -14.20 5.69 -6.41
C LYS A 126 -13.15 4.78 -6.99
N THR A 127 -11.92 5.24 -7.01
CA THR A 127 -10.77 4.45 -7.45
C THR A 127 -9.82 4.20 -6.27
N LEU A 128 -9.39 2.95 -6.11
CA LEU A 128 -8.25 2.60 -5.29
C LEU A 128 -7.13 2.10 -6.20
N ARG A 129 -6.02 2.83 -6.25
CA ARG A 129 -4.81 2.41 -6.94
C ARG A 129 -3.92 1.64 -5.99
N ILE A 130 -3.61 0.41 -6.34
CA ILE A 130 -2.81 -0.51 -5.53
C ILE A 130 -1.48 -0.71 -6.22
N GLY A 131 -0.39 -0.17 -5.62
CA GLY A 131 0.97 -0.41 -6.08
C GLY A 131 1.35 -1.88 -5.95
N THR A 132 2.01 -2.42 -6.95
CA THR A 132 2.45 -3.81 -6.98
C THR A 132 3.60 -3.97 -7.95
N ASP A 133 4.49 -4.93 -7.69
CA ASP A 133 5.52 -5.39 -8.63
C ASP A 133 5.04 -6.58 -9.50
N ASP A 134 3.77 -7.00 -9.29
CA ASP A 134 3.09 -8.01 -10.11
C ASP A 134 1.71 -7.48 -10.59
N PRO A 135 1.68 -6.46 -11.47
CA PRO A 135 0.42 -5.86 -11.93
C PRO A 135 -0.42 -6.84 -12.73
N THR A 136 0.21 -7.68 -13.54
CA THR A 136 -0.49 -8.68 -14.37
C THR A 136 -1.15 -9.76 -13.52
N GLY A 137 -0.46 -10.28 -12.51
CA GLY A 137 -1.00 -11.30 -11.62
C GLY A 137 -2.13 -10.75 -10.75
N LEU A 138 -2.00 -9.51 -10.25
CA LEU A 138 -3.06 -8.87 -9.47
C LEU A 138 -4.30 -8.59 -10.32
N ASP A 139 -4.11 -8.05 -11.53
CA ASP A 139 -5.22 -7.74 -12.44
C ASP A 139 -5.97 -9.01 -12.87
N ALA A 140 -5.24 -10.07 -13.24
CA ALA A 140 -5.82 -11.37 -13.58
C ALA A 140 -6.58 -12.00 -12.40
N ALA A 141 -6.06 -11.86 -11.17
CA ALA A 141 -6.74 -12.37 -9.99
C ALA A 141 -8.05 -11.62 -9.69
N ILE A 142 -8.07 -10.29 -9.91
CA ILE A 142 -9.29 -9.49 -9.78
C ILE A 142 -10.29 -9.89 -10.87
N ALA A 143 -9.85 -10.04 -12.13
CA ALA A 143 -10.68 -10.49 -13.24
C ALA A 143 -11.38 -11.82 -12.92
N ALA A 144 -10.61 -12.83 -12.51
CA ALA A 144 -11.15 -14.14 -12.14
C ALA A 144 -12.15 -14.08 -10.97
N ALA A 145 -11.91 -13.21 -10.00
CA ALA A 145 -12.84 -13.01 -8.89
C ALA A 145 -14.14 -12.31 -9.33
N VAL A 146 -14.02 -11.34 -10.24
CA VAL A 146 -15.16 -10.62 -10.83
C VAL A 146 -16.02 -11.56 -11.68
N ASP A 147 -15.40 -12.39 -12.53
CA ASP A 147 -16.08 -13.35 -13.40
C ASP A 147 -16.78 -14.46 -12.61
N SER A 148 -16.24 -14.81 -11.43
CA SER A 148 -16.84 -15.81 -10.53
C SER A 148 -18.03 -15.29 -9.71
N ARG A 149 -18.52 -14.08 -9.96
CA ARG A 149 -19.72 -13.56 -9.28
C ARG A 149 -20.92 -14.42 -9.59
N PRO A 150 -21.73 -14.80 -8.60
CA PRO A 150 -23.03 -15.39 -8.90
C PRO A 150 -23.84 -14.33 -9.68
N THR A 151 -24.24 -14.67 -10.88
CA THR A 151 -25.21 -13.88 -11.67
C THR A 151 -26.49 -13.84 -10.84
N THR A 152 -26.78 -12.70 -10.24
CA THR A 152 -28.09 -12.44 -9.66
C THR A 152 -29.07 -12.33 -10.84
N GLY A 153 -29.73 -13.46 -11.13
CA GLY A 153 -30.90 -13.47 -12.01
C GLY A 153 -32.10 -12.84 -11.29
#